data_a53ad9ca0c4c8cc9fd47aca8f88642d1
#
_entry.id   a53ad9ca0c4c8cc9fd47aca8f88642d1
#
_cell.length_a   1.000
_cell.length_b   1.000
_cell.length_c   1.000
_cell.angle_alpha   90.00
_cell.angle_beta   90.00
_cell.angle_gamma   90.00
#
_symmetry.space_group_name_H-M   'P 1'
#
loop_
_entity.id
_entity.type
_entity.pdbx_description
1 polymer ?
#
loop_
_entity_poly.entity_id
_entity_poly.type
_entity_poly.pdbx_seq_one_letter_code
_entity_poly.pdbx_strand_id
1 'polypeptide(L)'
;MIRNLLIPCSGPGTRSAGYTKFHKTLNRIGNCAVIDHIIASYTDIDTIYVTLGYQGDLVREYLTHAGYTNIEYIEIDNWSEGQIASFKQIPEYVFDNPLYYNACDNWSTSVPVVDDNTFFTCAPENSTHYDTDDDLVYSGISFMRDSTDYYQAIRSATHNRNDLLLMKELSSLQHLALEDWYDVGNRESNSNTKLNFKEDFSVLDKTHQEVYKVNNRIVKLFDLATDINVHNNTFPHPQPVLKTSNALSYPYANGTVNPYGDDFLKLLDNLRRLWKYSLTNNAPVFTRELWQDKTWQRFEMMCQLDEKYADVITIDGVDVDCTKVVESIDWDILNTGTLGPCHGDLTVDNIVVSDTNIYYIDHRQGKVNDVFYDVCKFYQSLHVHSNNLANLVAGKDFITRDDAARLELFRDSDVYKNNKHKIELGVGCLWLCMAPLNVDSQLNHQLFTWAMKHLYYHSAN
;
A
#
# COMPACT_ATOMS: atom_id res chain seq x y z
N MET A 1 25.79 -3.08 -28.46
CA MET A 1 26.17 -4.37 -27.81
C MET A 1 24.95 -4.84 -27.02
N ILE A 2 24.52 -6.10 -27.20
CA ILE A 2 23.46 -6.68 -26.37
C ILE A 2 23.97 -6.77 -24.94
N ARG A 3 23.21 -6.30 -23.98
CA ARG A 3 23.51 -6.37 -22.54
C ARG A 3 22.32 -6.91 -21.81
N ASN A 4 22.56 -7.85 -20.93
CA ASN A 4 21.53 -8.47 -20.10
C ASN A 4 21.72 -8.07 -18.62
N LEU A 5 20.68 -8.25 -17.80
CA LEU A 5 20.72 -8.01 -16.36
C LEU A 5 20.28 -9.27 -15.63
N LEU A 6 21.07 -9.73 -14.68
CA LEU A 6 20.73 -10.84 -13.76
C LEU A 6 20.42 -10.29 -12.37
N ILE A 7 19.22 -10.56 -11.87
CA ILE A 7 18.79 -10.21 -10.52
C ILE A 7 18.48 -11.49 -9.74
N PRO A 8 19.33 -11.90 -8.78
CA PRO A 8 19.15 -13.13 -8.03
C PRO A 8 18.11 -12.99 -6.90
N CYS A 9 16.86 -13.34 -7.17
CA CYS A 9 15.75 -13.26 -6.21
C CYS A 9 15.36 -14.62 -5.60
N SER A 10 16.23 -15.64 -5.65
CA SER A 10 15.87 -16.98 -5.17
C SER A 10 16.02 -17.19 -3.66
N GLY A 11 16.83 -16.39 -2.98
CA GLY A 11 17.19 -16.60 -1.56
C GLY A 11 16.12 -16.12 -0.56
N PRO A 12 16.03 -16.73 0.64
CA PRO A 12 14.99 -16.43 1.63
C PRO A 12 15.14 -15.09 2.34
N GLY A 13 16.24 -14.37 2.18
CA GLY A 13 16.46 -13.07 2.79
C GLY A 13 16.34 -13.08 4.33
N THR A 14 17.00 -14.01 5.02
CA THR A 14 16.84 -14.24 6.47
C THR A 14 17.00 -13.00 7.33
N ARG A 15 17.87 -12.05 6.92
CA ARG A 15 18.06 -10.77 7.61
C ARG A 15 16.87 -9.80 7.47
N SER A 16 16.07 -9.94 6.41
CA SER A 16 14.94 -9.07 6.13
C SER A 16 13.61 -9.56 6.72
N ALA A 17 13.50 -10.82 7.13
CA ALA A 17 12.28 -11.45 7.62
C ALA A 17 11.61 -10.71 8.82
N GLY A 18 12.35 -9.87 9.53
CA GLY A 18 11.83 -9.12 10.69
C GLY A 18 11.24 -7.73 10.34
N TYR A 19 11.30 -7.27 9.07
CA TYR A 19 10.83 -5.94 8.68
C TYR A 19 10.18 -5.87 7.28
N THR A 20 10.15 -6.98 6.53
CA THR A 20 9.44 -7.06 5.24
C THR A 20 8.29 -8.05 5.34
N LYS A 21 7.16 -7.77 4.69
CA LYS A 21 6.00 -8.68 4.61
C LYS A 21 6.21 -9.77 3.56
N PHE A 22 6.86 -9.41 2.47
CA PHE A 22 7.12 -10.25 1.30
C PHE A 22 8.61 -10.44 1.09
N HIS A 23 8.97 -11.09 0.00
CA HIS A 23 10.36 -11.21 -0.43
C HIS A 23 11.08 -9.84 -0.38
N LYS A 24 12.35 -9.80 0.04
CA LYS A 24 13.10 -8.54 0.25
C LYS A 24 13.13 -7.61 -0.97
N THR A 25 13.13 -8.17 -2.19
CA THR A 25 13.09 -7.42 -3.44
C THR A 25 11.74 -6.72 -3.68
N LEU A 26 10.68 -7.16 -2.98
CA LEU A 26 9.34 -6.55 -2.99
C LEU A 26 9.14 -5.56 -1.84
N ASN A 27 10.17 -5.29 -1.04
CA ASN A 27 10.11 -4.25 -0.01
C ASN A 27 9.83 -2.89 -0.67
N ARG A 28 8.79 -2.20 -0.20
CA ARG A 28 8.38 -0.92 -0.76
C ARG A 28 9.29 0.21 -0.26
N ILE A 29 9.89 0.93 -1.19
CA ILE A 29 10.69 2.13 -0.95
C ILE A 29 10.09 3.27 -1.79
N GLY A 30 9.61 4.30 -1.12
CA GLY A 30 8.76 5.29 -1.78
C GLY A 30 7.49 4.63 -2.32
N ASN A 31 7.25 4.75 -3.61
CA ASN A 31 6.06 4.21 -4.28
C ASN A 31 6.26 2.82 -4.89
N CYS A 32 7.50 2.36 -5.05
CA CYS A 32 7.88 1.19 -5.84
C CYS A 32 8.50 0.10 -4.97
N ALA A 33 8.60 -1.12 -5.51
CA ALA A 33 9.40 -2.17 -4.92
C ALA A 33 10.90 -1.95 -5.21
N VAL A 34 11.76 -2.52 -4.39
CA VAL A 34 13.23 -2.47 -4.61
C VAL A 34 13.60 -2.94 -6.02
N ILE A 35 12.95 -3.99 -6.51
CA ILE A 35 13.24 -4.50 -7.87
C ILE A 35 12.95 -3.47 -8.97
N ASP A 36 11.97 -2.58 -8.77
CA ASP A 36 11.68 -1.51 -9.74
C ASP A 36 12.81 -0.48 -9.77
N HIS A 37 13.35 -0.13 -8.60
CA HIS A 37 14.52 0.76 -8.50
C HIS A 37 15.74 0.14 -9.17
N ILE A 38 15.97 -1.18 -8.97
CA ILE A 38 17.04 -1.91 -9.65
C ILE A 38 16.85 -1.83 -11.16
N ILE A 39 15.69 -2.21 -11.68
CA ILE A 39 15.43 -2.21 -13.14
C ILE A 39 15.58 -0.80 -13.72
N ALA A 40 15.08 0.23 -13.03
CA ALA A 40 15.15 1.62 -13.47
C ALA A 40 16.58 2.19 -13.47
N SER A 41 17.53 1.57 -12.74
CA SER A 41 18.92 2.01 -12.68
C SER A 41 19.69 1.79 -13.98
N TYR A 42 19.18 0.93 -14.84
CA TYR A 42 19.85 0.49 -16.05
C TYR A 42 19.21 1.06 -17.30
N THR A 43 20.04 1.45 -18.26
CA THR A 43 19.64 1.78 -19.63
C THR A 43 20.13 0.68 -20.59
N ASP A 44 19.42 0.51 -21.71
CA ASP A 44 19.83 -0.38 -22.79
C ASP A 44 20.01 -1.86 -22.39
N ILE A 45 19.08 -2.40 -21.58
CA ILE A 45 19.01 -3.82 -21.24
C ILE A 45 18.05 -4.53 -22.17
N ASP A 46 18.52 -5.57 -22.85
CA ASP A 46 17.71 -6.41 -23.74
C ASP A 46 16.83 -7.37 -22.93
N THR A 47 17.45 -8.18 -22.08
CA THR A 47 16.76 -9.20 -21.27
C THR A 47 17.13 -9.05 -19.80
N ILE A 48 16.13 -9.14 -18.93
CA ILE A 48 16.29 -9.18 -17.48
C ILE A 48 16.01 -10.60 -17.02
N TYR A 49 17.04 -11.28 -16.52
CA TYR A 49 16.92 -12.60 -15.90
C TYR A 49 16.65 -12.45 -14.40
N VAL A 50 15.56 -13.02 -13.94
CA VAL A 50 15.19 -13.00 -12.50
C VAL A 50 15.15 -14.44 -12.00
N THR A 51 16.05 -14.78 -11.06
CA THR A 51 15.99 -16.10 -10.45
C THR A 51 14.90 -16.14 -9.38
N LEU A 52 14.12 -17.20 -9.35
CA LEU A 52 12.99 -17.41 -8.47
C LEU A 52 13.22 -18.64 -7.59
N GLY A 53 12.92 -18.52 -6.31
CA GLY A 53 13.00 -19.58 -5.31
C GLY A 53 12.05 -19.31 -4.15
N TYR A 54 12.56 -18.89 -3.00
CA TYR A 54 11.71 -18.51 -1.87
C TYR A 54 10.75 -17.37 -2.24
N GLN A 55 9.43 -17.60 -2.09
CA GLN A 55 8.37 -16.68 -2.52
C GLN A 55 8.48 -16.23 -4.01
N GLY A 56 9.07 -17.07 -4.86
CA GLY A 56 9.28 -16.76 -6.27
C GLY A 56 8.00 -16.44 -7.02
N ASP A 57 6.90 -17.14 -6.70
CA ASP A 57 5.59 -16.89 -7.31
C ASP A 57 5.10 -15.44 -7.05
N LEU A 58 5.31 -14.90 -5.85
CA LEU A 58 4.94 -13.51 -5.55
C LEU A 58 5.79 -12.51 -6.32
N VAL A 59 7.09 -12.78 -6.50
CA VAL A 59 7.98 -11.94 -7.31
C VAL A 59 7.54 -11.96 -8.77
N ARG A 60 7.24 -13.13 -9.31
CA ARG A 60 6.70 -13.30 -10.67
C ARG A 60 5.38 -12.56 -10.85
N GLU A 61 4.42 -12.76 -9.94
CA GLU A 61 3.13 -12.08 -9.97
C GLU A 61 3.31 -10.57 -9.96
N TYR A 62 4.14 -10.05 -9.04
CA TYR A 62 4.41 -8.62 -8.96
C TYR A 62 4.91 -8.05 -10.30
N LEU A 63 5.98 -8.61 -10.84
CA LEU A 63 6.60 -8.12 -12.08
C LEU A 63 5.64 -8.20 -13.28
N THR A 64 4.83 -9.25 -13.35
CA THR A 64 3.78 -9.40 -14.36
C THR A 64 2.72 -8.30 -14.22
N HIS A 65 2.25 -8.04 -13.01
CA HIS A 65 1.27 -6.99 -12.70
C HIS A 65 1.84 -5.58 -12.90
N ALA A 66 3.12 -5.37 -12.62
CA ALA A 66 3.86 -4.14 -12.90
C ALA A 66 3.98 -3.84 -14.41
N GLY A 67 3.85 -4.88 -15.25
CA GLY A 67 3.80 -4.74 -16.71
C GLY A 67 5.16 -4.77 -17.39
N TYR A 68 6.16 -5.35 -16.77
CA TYR A 68 7.44 -5.60 -17.42
C TYR A 68 7.30 -6.70 -18.50
N THR A 69 7.95 -6.52 -19.64
CA THR A 69 7.80 -7.42 -20.81
C THR A 69 9.08 -8.12 -21.23
N ASN A 70 10.25 -7.61 -20.78
CA ASN A 70 11.57 -8.15 -21.15
C ASN A 70 12.20 -8.98 -20.02
N ILE A 71 11.37 -9.64 -19.19
CA ILE A 71 11.83 -10.48 -18.09
C ILE A 71 11.74 -11.94 -18.46
N GLU A 72 12.81 -12.67 -18.18
CA GLU A 72 12.88 -14.13 -18.21
C GLU A 72 13.09 -14.66 -16.79
N TYR A 73 12.26 -15.63 -16.39
CA TYR A 73 12.29 -16.20 -15.06
C TYR A 73 13.04 -17.53 -15.05
N ILE A 74 13.94 -17.68 -14.07
CA ILE A 74 14.76 -18.88 -13.88
C ILE A 74 14.38 -19.50 -12.54
N GLU A 75 13.74 -20.66 -12.56
CA GLU A 75 13.37 -21.40 -11.34
C GLU A 75 14.60 -22.01 -10.68
N ILE A 76 14.72 -21.85 -9.37
CA ILE A 76 15.80 -22.38 -8.54
C ILE A 76 15.22 -23.28 -7.46
N ASP A 77 15.40 -24.59 -7.61
CA ASP A 77 14.87 -25.57 -6.67
C ASP A 77 15.66 -25.61 -5.36
N ASN A 78 16.99 -25.52 -5.44
CA ASN A 78 17.89 -25.67 -4.29
C ASN A 78 18.28 -24.33 -3.66
N TRP A 79 17.35 -23.36 -3.65
CA TRP A 79 17.62 -22.01 -3.13
C TRP A 79 18.03 -21.99 -1.65
N SER A 80 17.67 -23.02 -0.86
CA SER A 80 18.03 -23.14 0.56
C SER A 80 19.48 -23.59 0.82
N GLU A 81 20.17 -24.09 -0.22
CA GLU A 81 21.55 -24.59 -0.10
C GLU A 81 22.62 -23.50 -0.23
N GLY A 82 22.20 -22.26 -0.49
CA GLY A 82 23.06 -21.08 -0.57
C GLY A 82 23.25 -20.54 -1.99
N GLN A 83 23.97 -19.42 -2.08
CA GLN A 83 24.08 -18.63 -3.32
C GLN A 83 24.72 -19.42 -4.48
N ILE A 84 25.82 -20.11 -4.24
CA ILE A 84 26.49 -20.87 -5.29
C ILE A 84 25.65 -22.06 -5.78
N ALA A 85 24.93 -22.74 -4.90
CA ALA A 85 24.00 -23.80 -5.30
C ALA A 85 22.89 -23.26 -6.20
N SER A 86 22.39 -22.09 -5.88
CA SER A 86 21.41 -21.36 -6.73
C SER A 86 22.02 -20.98 -8.07
N PHE A 87 23.22 -20.41 -8.09
CA PHE A 87 23.87 -19.97 -9.34
C PHE A 87 24.20 -21.15 -10.28
N LYS A 88 24.55 -22.31 -9.75
CA LYS A 88 24.78 -23.52 -10.56
C LYS A 88 23.55 -24.02 -11.31
N GLN A 89 22.36 -23.60 -10.95
CA GLN A 89 21.11 -23.93 -11.64
C GLN A 89 20.77 -22.94 -12.75
N ILE A 90 21.48 -21.79 -12.83
CA ILE A 90 21.26 -20.82 -13.91
C ILE A 90 21.75 -21.45 -15.22
N PRO A 91 20.91 -21.47 -16.28
CA PRO A 91 21.28 -22.01 -17.57
C PRO A 91 22.45 -21.28 -18.24
N GLU A 92 23.27 -21.97 -18.98
CA GLU A 92 24.48 -21.45 -19.65
C GLU A 92 24.14 -20.25 -20.57
N TYR A 93 23.05 -20.32 -21.30
CA TYR A 93 22.67 -19.28 -22.27
C TYR A 93 22.48 -17.88 -21.66
N VAL A 94 22.25 -17.80 -20.35
CA VAL A 94 22.18 -16.52 -19.62
C VAL A 94 23.51 -15.76 -19.69
N PHE A 95 24.61 -16.52 -19.87
CA PHE A 95 25.98 -16.03 -19.91
C PHE A 95 26.55 -15.91 -21.33
N ASP A 96 25.73 -16.07 -22.37
CA ASP A 96 26.16 -15.94 -23.76
C ASP A 96 26.44 -14.48 -24.20
N ASN A 97 25.95 -13.51 -23.44
CA ASN A 97 26.10 -12.10 -23.71
C ASN A 97 26.67 -11.36 -22.48
N PRO A 98 27.29 -10.18 -22.68
CA PRO A 98 27.67 -9.32 -21.57
C PRO A 98 26.53 -9.11 -20.58
N LEU A 99 26.85 -9.27 -19.29
CA LEU A 99 25.87 -9.40 -18.24
C LEU A 99 26.13 -8.44 -17.08
N TYR A 100 25.16 -7.61 -16.74
CA TYR A 100 25.11 -6.98 -15.44
C TYR A 100 24.58 -7.98 -14.40
N TYR A 101 25.19 -7.99 -13.23
CA TYR A 101 24.70 -8.63 -12.05
C TYR A 101 24.32 -7.56 -11.03
N ASN A 102 23.13 -7.65 -10.42
CA ASN A 102 22.71 -6.79 -9.32
C ASN A 102 22.06 -7.61 -8.22
N ALA A 103 22.62 -7.56 -7.02
CA ALA A 103 21.97 -8.15 -5.86
C ALA A 103 20.56 -7.58 -5.65
N CYS A 104 19.61 -8.40 -5.21
CA CYS A 104 18.19 -8.05 -5.20
C CYS A 104 17.73 -7.16 -4.03
N ASP A 105 18.66 -6.59 -3.29
CA ASP A 105 18.40 -5.77 -2.08
C ASP A 105 19.20 -4.46 -2.04
N ASN A 106 19.82 -4.08 -3.16
CA ASN A 106 20.52 -2.80 -3.29
C ASN A 106 20.42 -2.25 -4.72
N TRP A 107 20.66 -0.95 -4.89
CA TRP A 107 20.66 -0.27 -6.20
C TRP A 107 21.42 1.06 -6.12
N SER A 108 21.72 1.62 -7.29
CA SER A 108 22.09 3.02 -7.51
C SER A 108 21.00 3.67 -8.34
N THR A 109 20.85 4.98 -8.31
CA THR A 109 19.87 5.67 -9.18
C THR A 109 20.25 5.57 -10.66
N SER A 110 21.55 5.36 -10.95
CA SER A 110 22.05 5.15 -12.31
C SER A 110 23.30 4.29 -12.26
N VAL A 111 23.28 3.17 -12.97
CA VAL A 111 24.45 2.31 -13.15
C VAL A 111 25.12 2.70 -14.47
N PRO A 112 26.41 3.11 -14.45
CA PRO A 112 27.14 3.49 -15.65
C PRO A 112 27.21 2.37 -16.69
N VAL A 113 27.10 2.74 -17.96
CA VAL A 113 27.35 1.83 -19.07
C VAL A 113 28.85 1.66 -19.23
N VAL A 114 29.32 0.42 -19.17
CA VAL A 114 30.75 0.04 -19.27
C VAL A 114 30.95 -1.04 -20.30
N ASP A 115 32.18 -1.20 -20.79
CA ASP A 115 32.53 -2.18 -21.83
C ASP A 115 33.53 -3.24 -21.37
N ASP A 116 34.08 -3.12 -20.17
CA ASP A 116 35.05 -4.07 -19.61
C ASP A 116 34.50 -4.64 -18.28
N ASN A 117 35.03 -5.80 -17.84
CA ASN A 117 34.70 -6.40 -16.57
C ASN A 117 34.83 -5.35 -15.45
N THR A 118 33.72 -5.00 -14.82
CA THR A 118 33.68 -3.88 -13.86
C THR A 118 33.06 -4.32 -12.55
N PHE A 119 33.72 -3.95 -11.49
CA PHE A 119 33.29 -4.11 -10.13
C PHE A 119 32.86 -2.73 -9.60
N PHE A 120 31.58 -2.57 -9.32
CA PHE A 120 31.10 -1.30 -8.81
C PHE A 120 31.29 -1.23 -7.28
N THR A 121 31.81 -0.11 -6.83
CA THR A 121 32.08 0.16 -5.40
C THR A 121 31.18 1.25 -4.86
N CYS A 122 30.96 1.25 -3.56
CA CYS A 122 30.25 2.29 -2.84
C CYS A 122 31.11 2.88 -1.73
N ALA A 123 30.69 4.03 -1.19
CA ALA A 123 31.36 4.66 -0.08
C ALA A 123 31.33 3.78 1.19
N PRO A 124 32.43 3.65 1.95
CA PRO A 124 32.52 2.80 3.14
C PRO A 124 31.47 3.08 4.21
N GLU A 125 31.11 4.34 4.40
CA GLU A 125 30.08 4.78 5.35
C GLU A 125 28.66 4.29 5.00
N ASN A 126 28.43 3.89 3.76
CA ASN A 126 27.16 3.40 3.29
C ASN A 126 27.00 1.88 3.47
N SER A 127 28.08 1.17 3.85
CA SER A 127 28.10 -0.27 3.92
C SER A 127 28.51 -0.79 5.28
N THR A 128 27.61 -1.50 5.97
CA THR A 128 27.91 -2.19 7.23
C THR A 128 28.19 -3.68 7.06
N HIS A 129 28.02 -4.26 5.86
CA HIS A 129 27.96 -5.73 5.69
C HIS A 129 28.57 -6.28 4.41
N TYR A 130 29.17 -5.44 3.56
CA TYR A 130 29.74 -5.89 2.30
C TYR A 130 31.25 -6.16 2.41
N ASP A 131 31.70 -7.13 1.64
CA ASP A 131 33.10 -7.49 1.58
C ASP A 131 33.94 -6.32 1.06
N THR A 132 35.11 -6.12 1.64
CA THR A 132 36.08 -5.11 1.20
C THR A 132 37.17 -5.76 0.37
N ASP A 133 37.65 -5.04 -0.63
CA ASP A 133 38.83 -5.38 -1.43
C ASP A 133 39.74 -4.16 -1.47
N ASP A 134 40.92 -4.26 -0.84
CA ASP A 134 41.91 -3.18 -0.76
C ASP A 134 41.29 -1.81 -0.37
N ASP A 135 40.51 -1.78 0.71
CA ASP A 135 39.75 -0.60 1.19
C ASP A 135 38.57 -0.16 0.32
N LEU A 136 38.25 -0.89 -0.75
CA LEU A 136 37.05 -0.66 -1.57
C LEU A 136 35.89 -1.55 -1.11
N VAL A 137 34.71 -0.97 -1.02
CA VAL A 137 33.49 -1.69 -0.61
C VAL A 137 32.67 -2.08 -1.84
N TYR A 138 32.42 -3.36 -1.98
CA TYR A 138 31.59 -3.89 -3.07
C TYR A 138 30.13 -3.48 -2.89
N SER A 139 29.55 -2.94 -3.96
CA SER A 139 28.18 -2.47 -3.96
C SER A 139 27.12 -3.58 -4.16
N GLY A 140 27.52 -4.80 -4.48
CA GLY A 140 26.59 -5.84 -4.94
C GLY A 140 26.20 -5.70 -6.42
N ILE A 141 26.88 -4.83 -7.16
CA ILE A 141 26.64 -4.57 -8.59
C ILE A 141 27.94 -4.83 -9.36
N SER A 142 27.86 -5.53 -10.48
CA SER A 142 29.00 -5.81 -11.35
C SER A 142 28.59 -5.93 -12.81
N PHE A 143 29.53 -5.73 -13.72
CA PHE A 143 29.39 -6.00 -15.14
C PHE A 143 30.43 -6.99 -15.59
N MET A 144 30.02 -7.99 -16.33
CA MET A 144 30.82 -9.06 -16.88
C MET A 144 30.73 -9.00 -18.40
N ARG A 145 31.81 -8.49 -19.02
CA ARG A 145 31.96 -8.55 -20.48
C ARG A 145 32.07 -10.00 -20.95
N ASP A 146 32.91 -10.76 -20.23
CA ASP A 146 33.21 -12.16 -20.50
C ASP A 146 32.42 -13.05 -19.53
N SER A 147 31.09 -12.98 -19.61
CA SER A 147 30.18 -13.66 -18.68
C SER A 147 30.32 -15.19 -18.74
N THR A 148 30.79 -15.75 -19.85
CA THR A 148 31.12 -17.17 -19.96
C THR A 148 32.23 -17.58 -18.98
N ASP A 149 33.26 -16.76 -18.79
CA ASP A 149 34.31 -17.04 -17.79
C ASP A 149 33.75 -17.06 -16.37
N TYR A 150 32.83 -16.12 -16.06
CA TYR A 150 32.12 -16.11 -14.79
C TYR A 150 31.27 -17.37 -14.59
N TYR A 151 30.59 -17.83 -15.64
CA TYR A 151 29.86 -19.11 -15.61
C TYR A 151 30.78 -20.29 -15.30
N GLN A 152 31.98 -20.37 -15.89
CA GLN A 152 32.94 -21.42 -15.61
C GLN A 152 33.43 -21.34 -14.15
N ALA A 153 33.66 -20.15 -13.63
CA ALA A 153 33.99 -19.95 -12.22
C ALA A 153 32.88 -20.44 -11.28
N ILE A 154 31.60 -20.17 -11.60
CA ILE A 154 30.46 -20.73 -10.88
C ILE A 154 30.47 -22.27 -10.90
N ARG A 155 30.66 -22.86 -12.07
CA ARG A 155 30.64 -24.34 -12.26
C ARG A 155 31.78 -25.04 -11.50
N SER A 156 32.95 -24.42 -11.45
CA SER A 156 34.14 -24.97 -10.78
C SER A 156 34.15 -24.72 -9.25
N ALA A 157 33.32 -23.80 -8.72
CA ALA A 157 33.28 -23.49 -7.32
C ALA A 157 32.92 -24.71 -6.45
N THR A 158 33.79 -25.08 -5.50
CA THR A 158 33.62 -26.27 -4.65
C THR A 158 33.02 -25.96 -3.28
N HIS A 159 33.00 -24.69 -2.89
CA HIS A 159 32.52 -24.21 -1.60
C HIS A 159 31.51 -23.09 -1.79
N ASN A 160 30.75 -22.81 -0.78
CA ASN A 160 29.77 -21.71 -0.79
C ASN A 160 30.53 -20.37 -0.71
N ARG A 161 31.03 -19.90 -1.85
CA ARG A 161 31.67 -18.59 -2.00
C ARG A 161 30.61 -17.54 -2.31
N ASN A 162 30.90 -16.29 -1.97
CA ASN A 162 30.06 -15.18 -2.42
C ASN A 162 30.39 -14.79 -3.89
N ASP A 163 29.52 -14.03 -4.52
CA ASP A 163 29.66 -13.52 -5.88
C ASP A 163 30.93 -12.69 -6.07
N LEU A 164 31.35 -11.93 -5.07
CA LEU A 164 32.59 -11.17 -5.05
C LEU A 164 33.83 -12.03 -5.34
N LEU A 165 33.94 -13.17 -4.65
CA LEU A 165 35.10 -14.06 -4.84
C LEU A 165 35.14 -14.66 -6.22
N LEU A 166 33.99 -14.91 -6.85
CA LEU A 166 33.91 -15.39 -8.23
C LEU A 166 34.30 -14.31 -9.23
N MET A 167 33.90 -13.07 -9.00
CA MET A 167 34.28 -11.94 -9.84
C MET A 167 35.80 -11.70 -9.86
N LYS A 168 36.49 -11.92 -8.74
CA LYS A 168 37.96 -11.81 -8.65
C LYS A 168 38.72 -12.82 -9.51
N GLU A 169 38.06 -13.87 -9.96
CA GLU A 169 38.64 -14.87 -10.87
C GLU A 169 38.63 -14.37 -12.33
N LEU A 170 37.89 -13.27 -12.64
CA LEU A 170 37.86 -12.69 -13.96
C LEU A 170 39.13 -11.90 -14.29
N SER A 171 39.58 -11.98 -15.54
CA SER A 171 40.70 -11.21 -16.03
C SER A 171 40.31 -9.72 -16.19
N SER A 172 41.28 -8.83 -15.99
CA SER A 172 41.14 -7.38 -16.30
C SER A 172 39.95 -6.70 -15.58
N LEU A 173 39.77 -7.00 -14.30
CA LEU A 173 38.70 -6.40 -13.49
C LEU A 173 39.01 -4.90 -13.20
N GLN A 174 38.07 -4.03 -13.58
CA GLN A 174 38.11 -2.59 -13.25
C GLN A 174 37.28 -2.31 -12.00
N HIS A 175 37.62 -1.23 -11.29
CA HIS A 175 36.85 -0.73 -10.15
C HIS A 175 36.29 0.65 -10.51
N LEU A 176 34.97 0.81 -10.32
CA LEU A 176 34.28 2.07 -10.59
C LEU A 176 33.34 2.41 -9.41
N ALA A 177 33.57 3.59 -8.82
CA ALA A 177 32.72 4.06 -7.73
C ALA A 177 31.37 4.56 -8.28
N LEU A 178 30.28 4.15 -7.61
CA LEU A 178 28.95 4.68 -7.85
C LEU A 178 28.80 6.05 -7.17
N GLU A 179 28.09 6.97 -7.81
CA GLU A 179 27.80 8.29 -7.25
C GLU A 179 26.87 8.21 -6.04
N ASP A 180 25.92 7.28 -6.10
CA ASP A 180 25.01 6.95 -5.00
C ASP A 180 24.83 5.44 -4.86
N TRP A 181 24.38 5.02 -3.71
CA TRP A 181 24.09 3.61 -3.47
C TRP A 181 23.13 3.47 -2.28
N TYR A 182 22.17 2.58 -2.42
CA TYR A 182 21.10 2.31 -1.45
C TYR A 182 21.04 0.82 -1.16
N ASP A 183 20.83 0.47 0.10
CA ASP A 183 20.75 -0.90 0.59
C ASP A 183 19.53 -1.09 1.49
N VAL A 184 18.89 -2.26 1.38
CA VAL A 184 17.80 -2.69 2.24
C VAL A 184 18.03 -4.10 2.80
N GLY A 185 19.25 -4.61 2.71
CA GLY A 185 19.62 -5.97 3.13
C GLY A 185 19.55 -6.22 4.64
N ASN A 186 19.46 -5.15 5.46
CA ASN A 186 19.26 -5.22 6.89
C ASN A 186 18.33 -4.11 7.38
N ARG A 187 17.90 -4.19 8.67
CA ARG A 187 16.92 -3.25 9.24
C ARG A 187 17.41 -1.80 9.26
N GLU A 188 18.68 -1.58 9.60
CA GLU A 188 19.27 -0.25 9.71
C GLU A 188 19.38 0.41 8.34
N SER A 189 19.99 -0.27 7.38
CA SER A 189 20.07 0.20 5.98
C SER A 189 18.71 0.48 5.40
N ASN A 190 17.73 -0.41 5.62
CA ASN A 190 16.36 -0.21 5.15
C ASN A 190 15.72 1.05 5.74
N SER A 191 15.90 1.31 7.05
CA SER A 191 15.37 2.52 7.69
C SER A 191 16.01 3.79 7.14
N ASN A 192 17.34 3.78 6.96
CA ASN A 192 18.08 4.90 6.39
C ASN A 192 17.68 5.16 4.94
N THR A 193 17.55 4.12 4.14
CA THR A 193 17.10 4.23 2.74
C THR A 193 15.69 4.83 2.64
N LYS A 194 14.75 4.39 3.47
CA LYS A 194 13.38 4.94 3.49
C LYS A 194 13.33 6.44 3.80
N LEU A 195 14.24 6.96 4.60
CA LEU A 195 14.33 8.40 4.90
C LEU A 195 14.74 9.25 3.68
N ASN A 196 15.47 8.67 2.74
CA ASN A 196 15.95 9.36 1.54
C ASN A 196 14.92 9.40 0.40
N PHE A 197 13.90 8.53 0.45
CA PHE A 197 12.84 8.46 -0.57
C PHE A 197 11.55 9.04 -0.01
N LYS A 198 11.16 10.22 -0.53
CA LYS A 198 9.85 10.80 -0.21
C LYS A 198 8.76 10.09 -1.00
N GLU A 199 7.66 9.80 -0.33
CA GLU A 199 6.49 9.26 -0.99
C GLU A 199 5.71 10.38 -1.69
N ASP A 200 5.55 10.27 -3.01
CA ASP A 200 4.65 11.14 -3.80
C ASP A 200 3.18 10.76 -3.62
N PHE A 201 2.95 9.60 -3.03
CA PHE A 201 1.66 8.93 -2.98
C PHE A 201 1.52 8.25 -1.61
N SER A 202 0.70 8.82 -0.77
CA SER A 202 0.51 8.33 0.59
C SER A 202 -0.35 7.05 0.57
N VAL A 203 0.23 5.94 0.96
CA VAL A 203 -0.46 4.68 1.20
C VAL A 203 -0.39 4.35 2.68
N LEU A 204 -1.55 4.17 3.30
CA LEU A 204 -1.60 3.67 4.68
C LEU A 204 -1.10 2.22 4.72
N ASP A 205 -0.21 1.93 5.66
CA ASP A 205 0.25 0.58 5.91
C ASP A 205 -0.94 -0.31 6.30
N LYS A 206 -1.09 -1.42 5.57
CA LYS A 206 -2.13 -2.42 5.82
C LYS A 206 -1.49 -3.75 6.23
N THR A 207 -2.13 -4.45 7.16
CA THR A 207 -1.55 -5.66 7.75
C THR A 207 -1.31 -6.77 6.73
N HIS A 208 -2.24 -6.95 5.77
CA HIS A 208 -2.29 -8.11 4.86
C HIS A 208 -2.10 -7.76 3.39
N GLN A 209 -1.67 -6.55 3.08
CA GLN A 209 -1.39 -6.15 1.70
C GLN A 209 -0.27 -5.12 1.62
N GLU A 210 0.35 -5.03 0.45
CA GLU A 210 1.24 -3.95 0.06
C GLU A 210 0.74 -3.32 -1.24
N VAL A 211 0.89 -2.00 -1.39
CA VAL A 211 0.40 -1.26 -2.55
C VAL A 211 1.56 -0.50 -3.18
N TYR A 212 1.74 -0.66 -4.48
CA TYR A 212 2.81 -0.05 -5.26
C TYR A 212 2.23 0.79 -6.39
N LYS A 213 2.95 1.86 -6.75
CA LYS A 213 2.70 2.64 -7.97
C LYS A 213 3.91 2.48 -8.88
N VAL A 214 3.74 1.79 -9.98
CA VAL A 214 4.80 1.47 -10.93
C VAL A 214 4.24 1.43 -12.36
N ASN A 215 5.01 1.90 -13.36
CA ASN A 215 4.65 1.86 -14.79
C ASN A 215 3.22 2.34 -15.08
N ASN A 216 2.80 3.45 -14.45
CA ASN A 216 1.45 4.01 -14.54
C ASN A 216 0.33 3.05 -14.11
N ARG A 217 0.65 2.12 -13.19
CA ARG A 217 -0.28 1.16 -12.59
C ARG A 217 -0.21 1.24 -11.08
N ILE A 218 -1.30 0.84 -10.45
CA ILE A 218 -1.31 0.42 -9.04
C ILE A 218 -1.26 -1.10 -9.03
N VAL A 219 -0.33 -1.65 -8.27
CA VAL A 219 -0.21 -3.09 -7.99
C VAL A 219 -0.47 -3.30 -6.51
N LYS A 220 -1.43 -4.18 -6.19
CA LYS A 220 -1.70 -4.63 -4.83
C LYS A 220 -1.29 -6.09 -4.70
N LEU A 221 -0.41 -6.39 -3.74
CA LEU A 221 -0.07 -7.74 -3.33
C LEU A 221 -0.75 -8.07 -2.00
N PHE A 222 -1.19 -9.32 -1.86
CA PHE A 222 -1.86 -9.84 -0.67
C PHE A 222 -1.08 -11.03 -0.12
N ASP A 223 -0.88 -11.08 1.20
CA ASP A 223 -0.15 -12.16 1.89
C ASP A 223 -1.00 -13.43 2.13
N LEU A 224 -2.29 -13.27 2.14
CA LEU A 224 -3.25 -14.36 2.21
C LEU A 224 -4.09 -14.32 0.93
N ALA A 225 -4.59 -15.46 0.48
CA ALA A 225 -5.64 -15.54 -0.52
C ALA A 225 -6.95 -14.91 0.03
N THR A 226 -6.84 -13.69 0.50
CA THR A 226 -7.98 -12.85 0.86
C THR A 226 -8.78 -12.69 -0.40
N ASP A 227 -10.09 -12.87 -0.26
CA ASP A 227 -11.04 -12.80 -1.35
C ASP A 227 -10.77 -11.63 -2.31
N ILE A 228 -9.89 -11.88 -3.29
CA ILE A 228 -9.70 -10.98 -4.44
C ILE A 228 -10.99 -10.91 -5.27
N ASN A 229 -12.01 -11.67 -4.92
CA ASN A 229 -13.38 -11.61 -5.46
C ASN A 229 -14.11 -10.28 -5.24
N VAL A 230 -13.34 -9.34 -4.70
CA VAL A 230 -13.62 -7.95 -4.37
C VAL A 230 -14.25 -7.15 -5.53
N HIS A 231 -14.05 -7.53 -6.76
CA HIS A 231 -14.45 -6.75 -7.92
C HIS A 231 -15.74 -7.21 -8.65
N ASN A 232 -16.53 -8.08 -8.08
CA ASN A 232 -17.86 -8.40 -8.60
C ASN A 232 -18.92 -7.35 -8.20
N ASN A 233 -18.49 -6.25 -7.59
CA ASN A 233 -19.38 -5.18 -7.19
C ASN A 233 -19.70 -4.29 -8.40
N THR A 234 -20.97 -3.93 -8.55
CA THR A 234 -21.47 -3.03 -9.58
C THR A 234 -21.20 -1.55 -9.30
N PHE A 235 -20.54 -1.24 -8.18
CA PHE A 235 -20.10 0.14 -7.90
C PHE A 235 -18.98 0.54 -8.86
N PRO A 236 -18.97 1.77 -9.42
CA PRO A 236 -17.93 2.22 -10.34
C PRO A 236 -16.54 2.16 -9.72
N HIS A 237 -15.62 1.44 -10.33
CA HIS A 237 -14.23 1.32 -9.87
C HIS A 237 -13.29 1.17 -11.07
N PRO A 238 -11.99 1.45 -10.93
CA PRO A 238 -11.03 1.17 -11.98
C PRO A 238 -11.06 -0.31 -12.34
N GLN A 239 -11.22 -0.62 -13.64
CA GLN A 239 -11.24 -2.02 -14.07
C GLN A 239 -9.84 -2.62 -13.93
N PRO A 240 -9.71 -3.83 -13.35
CA PRO A 240 -8.43 -4.50 -13.27
C PRO A 240 -7.83 -4.74 -14.66
N VAL A 241 -6.53 -4.45 -14.81
CA VAL A 241 -5.76 -4.86 -16.00
C VAL A 241 -5.43 -6.35 -15.90
N LEU A 242 -5.09 -6.79 -14.68
CA LEU A 242 -4.75 -8.16 -14.38
C LEU A 242 -5.18 -8.49 -12.95
N LYS A 243 -5.56 -9.75 -12.73
CA LYS A 243 -5.96 -10.29 -11.44
C LYS A 243 -5.46 -11.73 -11.34
N THR A 244 -4.77 -12.05 -10.26
CA THR A 244 -4.31 -13.40 -9.91
C THR A 244 -4.78 -13.80 -8.51
N SER A 245 -4.24 -14.89 -7.94
CA SER A 245 -4.59 -15.33 -6.57
C SER A 245 -4.10 -14.37 -5.48
N ASN A 246 -2.94 -13.77 -5.67
CA ASN A 246 -2.30 -12.94 -4.64
C ASN A 246 -2.05 -11.49 -5.08
N ALA A 247 -2.42 -11.13 -6.31
CA ALA A 247 -2.17 -9.81 -6.86
C ALA A 247 -3.31 -9.25 -7.69
N LEU A 248 -3.40 -7.92 -7.70
CA LEU A 248 -4.34 -7.15 -8.48
C LEU A 248 -3.65 -5.92 -9.02
N SER A 249 -3.82 -5.62 -10.31
CA SER A 249 -3.36 -4.35 -10.87
C SER A 249 -4.44 -3.63 -11.67
N TYR A 250 -4.41 -2.30 -11.61
CA TYR A 250 -5.27 -1.42 -12.39
C TYR A 250 -4.52 -0.15 -12.80
N PRO A 251 -4.99 0.59 -13.83
CA PRO A 251 -4.34 1.82 -14.23
C PRO A 251 -4.30 2.82 -13.08
N TYR A 252 -3.20 3.53 -12.93
CA TYR A 252 -3.15 4.64 -11.98
C TYR A 252 -4.16 5.71 -12.36
N ALA A 253 -5.06 6.03 -11.43
CA ALA A 253 -6.03 7.11 -11.59
C ALA A 253 -5.34 8.45 -11.35
N ASN A 254 -5.03 9.18 -12.40
CA ASN A 254 -4.46 10.51 -12.29
C ASN A 254 -5.57 11.55 -12.11
N GLY A 255 -5.46 12.38 -11.06
CA GLY A 255 -6.47 13.38 -10.74
C GLY A 255 -6.33 13.94 -9.32
N THR A 256 -7.32 14.69 -8.90
CA THR A 256 -7.40 15.30 -7.57
C THR A 256 -8.01 14.31 -6.57
N VAL A 257 -7.24 13.93 -5.55
CA VAL A 257 -7.74 13.20 -4.38
C VAL A 257 -8.32 14.21 -3.39
N ASN A 258 -9.38 13.83 -2.67
CA ASN A 258 -10.06 14.70 -1.72
C ASN A 258 -10.47 16.05 -2.36
N PRO A 259 -11.34 16.03 -3.38
CA PRO A 259 -11.60 17.19 -4.24
C PRO A 259 -12.32 18.33 -3.52
N TYR A 260 -12.06 19.56 -4.00
CA TYR A 260 -12.71 20.80 -3.57
C TYR A 260 -13.30 21.54 -4.79
N GLY A 261 -14.02 22.61 -4.57
CA GLY A 261 -14.54 23.49 -5.63
C GLY A 261 -15.35 22.77 -6.69
N ASP A 262 -15.05 23.01 -7.95
CA ASP A 262 -15.77 22.44 -9.10
C ASP A 262 -15.66 20.91 -9.18
N ASP A 263 -14.51 20.35 -8.81
CA ASP A 263 -14.32 18.91 -8.78
C ASP A 263 -15.18 18.24 -7.69
N PHE A 264 -15.38 18.90 -6.55
CA PHE A 264 -16.32 18.43 -5.55
C PHE A 264 -17.78 18.52 -6.04
N LEU A 265 -18.15 19.55 -6.77
CA LEU A 265 -19.49 19.67 -7.35
C LEU A 265 -19.76 18.56 -8.37
N LYS A 266 -18.80 18.25 -9.26
CA LYS A 266 -18.88 17.10 -10.18
C LYS A 266 -19.06 15.79 -9.42
N LEU A 267 -18.27 15.57 -8.38
CA LEU A 267 -18.34 14.39 -7.53
C LEU A 267 -19.72 14.27 -6.88
N LEU A 268 -20.18 15.33 -6.24
CA LEU A 268 -21.46 15.33 -5.53
C LEU A 268 -22.64 15.06 -6.46
N ASP A 269 -22.64 15.61 -7.67
CA ASP A 269 -23.67 15.33 -8.69
C ASP A 269 -23.63 13.87 -9.14
N ASN A 270 -22.44 13.28 -9.32
CA ASN A 270 -22.30 11.87 -9.66
C ASN A 270 -22.84 10.96 -8.55
N LEU A 271 -22.44 11.21 -7.29
CA LEU A 271 -22.91 10.46 -6.12
C LEU A 271 -24.43 10.59 -5.92
N ARG A 272 -24.98 11.78 -6.10
CA ARG A 272 -26.44 12.00 -6.03
C ARG A 272 -27.19 11.12 -7.00
N ARG A 273 -26.71 10.95 -8.24
CA ARG A 273 -27.33 10.07 -9.25
C ARG A 273 -27.23 8.61 -8.85
N LEU A 274 -26.07 8.15 -8.37
CA LEU A 274 -25.86 6.78 -7.89
C LEU A 274 -26.78 6.47 -6.71
N TRP A 275 -26.80 7.31 -5.70
CA TRP A 275 -27.64 7.13 -4.51
C TRP A 275 -29.13 7.24 -4.82
N LYS A 276 -29.55 8.21 -5.62
CA LYS A 276 -30.96 8.35 -6.00
C LYS A 276 -31.49 7.10 -6.68
N TYR A 277 -30.74 6.55 -7.63
CA TYR A 277 -31.12 5.30 -8.29
C TYR A 277 -31.29 4.15 -7.29
N SER A 278 -30.29 3.95 -6.43
CA SER A 278 -30.29 2.88 -5.45
C SER A 278 -31.42 3.04 -4.41
N LEU A 279 -31.58 4.25 -3.85
CA LEU A 279 -32.57 4.51 -2.81
C LEU A 279 -34.03 4.43 -3.32
N THR A 280 -34.27 4.60 -4.61
CA THR A 280 -35.63 4.54 -5.16
C THR A 280 -36.03 3.16 -5.70
N ASN A 281 -35.06 2.33 -6.08
CA ASN A 281 -35.32 1.10 -6.83
C ASN A 281 -34.95 -0.20 -6.09
N ASN A 282 -34.32 -0.13 -4.94
CA ASN A 282 -33.78 -1.30 -4.26
C ASN A 282 -34.60 -1.70 -3.01
N ALA A 283 -34.57 -2.99 -2.69
CA ALA A 283 -35.25 -3.55 -1.53
C ALA A 283 -34.59 -3.12 -0.20
N PRO A 284 -35.38 -3.06 0.88
CA PRO A 284 -34.80 -2.90 2.21
C PRO A 284 -33.95 -4.13 2.57
N VAL A 285 -32.88 -3.89 3.32
CA VAL A 285 -31.99 -4.93 3.86
C VAL A 285 -31.82 -4.73 5.36
N PHE A 286 -31.75 -5.83 6.09
CA PHE A 286 -31.49 -5.77 7.51
C PHE A 286 -30.00 -5.76 7.79
N THR A 287 -29.50 -4.76 8.53
CA THR A 287 -28.09 -4.40 8.65
C THR A 287 -27.60 -4.30 10.08
N ARG A 288 -28.21 -5.09 11.01
CA ARG A 288 -27.88 -5.08 12.42
C ARG A 288 -26.38 -5.30 12.70
N GLU A 289 -25.79 -6.31 12.04
CA GLU A 289 -24.36 -6.62 12.20
C GLU A 289 -23.46 -5.44 11.77
N LEU A 290 -23.89 -4.70 10.76
CA LEU A 290 -23.14 -3.58 10.22
C LEU A 290 -23.16 -2.36 11.14
N TRP A 291 -24.30 -2.10 11.79
CA TRP A 291 -24.53 -0.91 12.58
C TRP A 291 -24.51 -1.21 14.10
N GLN A 292 -25.51 -1.91 14.59
CA GLN A 292 -25.69 -2.10 16.02
C GLN A 292 -24.60 -2.97 16.64
N ASP A 293 -24.41 -4.18 16.15
CA ASP A 293 -23.49 -5.14 16.78
C ASP A 293 -22.05 -4.65 16.68
N LYS A 294 -21.67 -4.06 15.53
CA LYS A 294 -20.35 -3.47 15.34
C LYS A 294 -20.12 -2.26 16.25
N THR A 295 -21.11 -1.38 16.41
CA THR A 295 -20.96 -0.18 17.24
C THR A 295 -20.79 -0.57 18.70
N TRP A 296 -21.59 -1.53 19.21
CA TRP A 296 -21.43 -2.07 20.56
C TRP A 296 -20.07 -2.70 20.77
N GLN A 297 -19.62 -3.54 19.87
CA GLN A 297 -18.28 -4.15 19.93
C GLN A 297 -17.18 -3.08 20.04
N ARG A 298 -17.28 -2.00 19.27
CA ARG A 298 -16.28 -0.91 19.29
C ARG A 298 -16.36 -0.05 20.55
N PHE A 299 -17.56 0.15 21.07
CA PHE A 299 -17.76 0.81 22.36
C PHE A 299 -17.11 0.00 23.49
N GLU A 300 -17.37 -1.31 23.54
CA GLU A 300 -16.72 -2.22 24.50
C GLU A 300 -15.20 -2.20 24.39
N MET A 301 -14.65 -2.17 23.16
CA MET A 301 -13.20 -2.02 22.97
C MET A 301 -12.67 -0.73 23.58
N MET A 302 -13.36 0.39 23.44
CA MET A 302 -12.96 1.66 24.08
C MET A 302 -12.98 1.54 25.60
N CYS A 303 -14.02 0.95 26.16
CA CYS A 303 -14.12 0.73 27.62
C CYS A 303 -13.00 -0.19 28.16
N GLN A 304 -12.53 -1.15 27.34
CA GLN A 304 -11.38 -1.99 27.68
C GLN A 304 -10.05 -1.24 27.64
N LEU A 305 -9.93 -0.21 26.80
CA LEU A 305 -8.73 0.65 26.78
C LEU A 305 -8.64 1.56 28.00
N ASP A 306 -9.78 2.06 28.50
CA ASP A 306 -9.84 2.89 29.69
C ASP A 306 -11.29 2.87 30.22
N GLU A 307 -11.48 2.45 31.47
CA GLU A 307 -12.80 2.30 32.12
C GLU A 307 -13.61 3.61 32.12
N LYS A 308 -12.96 4.77 32.09
CA LYS A 308 -13.64 6.08 32.02
C LYS A 308 -14.59 6.22 30.82
N TYR A 309 -14.39 5.47 29.75
CA TYR A 309 -15.26 5.52 28.58
C TYR A 309 -16.62 4.79 28.79
N ALA A 310 -16.74 3.97 29.83
CA ALA A 310 -18.03 3.39 30.24
C ALA A 310 -18.86 4.36 31.11
N ASP A 311 -18.23 5.37 31.67
CA ASP A 311 -18.82 6.28 32.66
C ASP A 311 -19.35 7.56 32.02
N VAL A 312 -19.34 8.62 32.82
CA VAL A 312 -19.82 9.94 32.46
C VAL A 312 -18.66 10.81 31.94
N ILE A 313 -18.87 11.41 30.76
CA ILE A 313 -17.96 12.42 30.20
C ILE A 313 -18.67 13.79 30.17
N THR A 314 -17.91 14.87 30.29
CA THR A 314 -18.47 16.21 30.17
C THR A 314 -18.42 16.69 28.72
N ILE A 315 -19.59 16.94 28.12
CA ILE A 315 -19.76 17.46 26.76
C ILE A 315 -20.39 18.86 26.84
N ASP A 316 -19.67 19.88 26.36
CA ASP A 316 -20.13 21.27 26.38
C ASP A 316 -20.64 21.73 27.77
N GLY A 317 -20.01 21.25 28.84
CA GLY A 317 -20.38 21.55 30.23
C GLY A 317 -21.55 20.70 30.77
N VAL A 318 -22.01 19.72 30.06
CA VAL A 318 -23.06 18.77 30.47
C VAL A 318 -22.45 17.40 30.70
N ASP A 319 -22.75 16.80 31.85
CA ASP A 319 -22.33 15.44 32.15
C ASP A 319 -23.22 14.41 31.43
N VAL A 320 -22.59 13.59 30.59
CA VAL A 320 -23.23 12.63 29.67
C VAL A 320 -22.78 11.22 30.00
N ASP A 321 -23.72 10.35 30.30
CA ASP A 321 -23.52 8.92 30.49
C ASP A 321 -23.36 8.26 29.11
N CYS A 322 -22.14 7.79 28.80
CA CYS A 322 -21.79 7.24 27.50
C CYS A 322 -22.60 5.98 27.17
N THR A 323 -22.82 5.11 28.14
CA THR A 323 -23.61 3.89 27.95
C THR A 323 -25.05 4.22 27.56
N LYS A 324 -25.67 5.19 28.27
CA LYS A 324 -27.04 5.61 27.94
C LYS A 324 -27.12 6.28 26.56
N VAL A 325 -26.10 7.00 26.13
CA VAL A 325 -26.06 7.55 24.77
C VAL A 325 -26.11 6.43 23.72
N VAL A 326 -25.30 5.40 23.89
CA VAL A 326 -25.30 4.26 22.93
C VAL A 326 -26.62 3.48 23.00
N GLU A 327 -27.20 3.30 24.20
CA GLU A 327 -28.52 2.66 24.37
C GLU A 327 -29.66 3.47 23.73
N SER A 328 -29.56 4.79 23.70
CA SER A 328 -30.60 5.67 23.16
C SER A 328 -30.58 5.84 21.65
N ILE A 329 -29.62 5.21 20.94
CA ILE A 329 -29.58 5.24 19.48
C ILE A 329 -30.82 4.55 18.91
N ASP A 330 -31.46 5.19 17.93
CA ASP A 330 -32.56 4.57 17.17
C ASP A 330 -32.01 3.46 16.25
N TRP A 331 -31.83 2.28 16.83
CA TRP A 331 -31.33 1.10 16.12
C TRP A 331 -32.28 0.61 15.04
N ASP A 332 -33.58 0.83 15.16
CA ASP A 332 -34.55 0.38 14.16
C ASP A 332 -34.35 1.13 12.83
N ILE A 333 -34.08 2.43 12.90
CA ILE A 333 -33.80 3.24 11.71
C ILE A 333 -32.44 2.89 11.09
N LEU A 334 -31.42 2.62 11.90
CA LEU A 334 -30.08 2.25 11.39
C LEU A 334 -30.04 0.83 10.85
N ASN A 335 -30.67 -0.14 11.54
CA ASN A 335 -30.70 -1.53 11.14
C ASN A 335 -31.55 -1.80 9.87
N THR A 336 -32.31 -0.83 9.41
CA THR A 336 -33.06 -0.90 8.16
C THR A 336 -32.29 -0.16 7.06
N GLY A 337 -31.48 -0.88 6.30
CA GLY A 337 -30.70 -0.35 5.19
C GLY A 337 -31.42 -0.42 3.85
N THR A 338 -30.74 -0.01 2.80
CA THR A 338 -31.18 -0.14 1.41
C THR A 338 -30.15 -0.94 0.63
N LEU A 339 -30.57 -2.10 0.13
CA LEU A 339 -29.70 -2.97 -0.68
C LEU A 339 -29.29 -2.25 -1.96
N GLY A 340 -27.99 -2.22 -2.25
CA GLY A 340 -27.49 -1.65 -3.48
C GLY A 340 -25.99 -1.77 -3.64
N PRO A 341 -25.46 -1.35 -4.79
CA PRO A 341 -24.04 -1.26 -5.01
C PRO A 341 -23.40 -0.34 -3.98
N CYS A 342 -22.42 -0.84 -3.26
CA CYS A 342 -21.70 -0.11 -2.21
C CYS A 342 -20.20 -0.17 -2.44
N HIS A 343 -19.54 0.91 -2.09
CA HIS A 343 -18.08 0.98 -1.99
C HIS A 343 -17.57 0.31 -0.71
N GLY A 344 -18.30 0.46 0.39
CA GLY A 344 -18.00 -0.09 1.70
C GLY A 344 -16.95 0.69 2.50
N ASP A 345 -16.29 1.68 1.89
CA ASP A 345 -15.41 2.65 2.54
C ASP A 345 -15.33 3.96 1.73
N LEU A 346 -16.51 4.49 1.37
CA LEU A 346 -16.64 5.67 0.53
C LEU A 346 -16.22 6.94 1.29
N THR A 347 -14.94 7.19 1.32
CA THR A 347 -14.37 8.43 1.88
C THR A 347 -13.85 9.33 0.77
N VAL A 348 -13.72 10.63 1.02
CA VAL A 348 -13.16 11.56 0.04
C VAL A 348 -11.71 11.22 -0.34
N ASP A 349 -10.97 10.56 0.55
CA ASP A 349 -9.61 10.09 0.30
C ASP A 349 -9.56 8.89 -0.66
N ASN A 350 -10.68 8.18 -0.83
CA ASN A 350 -10.81 7.05 -1.75
C ASN A 350 -11.45 7.45 -3.09
N ILE A 351 -11.47 8.75 -3.40
CA ILE A 351 -12.07 9.27 -4.62
C ILE A 351 -11.05 10.14 -5.35
N VAL A 352 -10.85 9.84 -6.64
CA VAL A 352 -9.98 10.61 -7.53
C VAL A 352 -10.82 11.23 -8.65
N VAL A 353 -10.84 12.54 -8.72
CA VAL A 353 -11.56 13.29 -9.76
C VAL A 353 -10.56 13.77 -10.80
N SER A 354 -10.77 13.39 -12.04
CA SER A 354 -10.03 13.89 -13.20
C SER A 354 -10.93 14.76 -14.10
N ASP A 355 -10.37 15.35 -15.14
CA ASP A 355 -11.11 16.16 -16.09
C ASP A 355 -12.27 15.37 -16.73
N THR A 356 -12.06 14.08 -17.00
CA THR A 356 -12.99 13.24 -17.74
C THR A 356 -13.73 12.21 -16.91
N ASN A 357 -13.17 11.79 -15.75
CA ASN A 357 -13.67 10.65 -15.00
C ASN A 357 -13.62 10.90 -13.49
N ILE A 358 -14.44 10.13 -12.77
CA ILE A 358 -14.39 9.98 -11.32
C ILE A 358 -14.05 8.51 -11.05
N TYR A 359 -12.96 8.29 -10.31
CA TYR A 359 -12.52 6.95 -9.92
C TYR A 359 -12.74 6.76 -8.42
N TYR A 360 -13.40 5.66 -8.09
CA TYR A 360 -13.59 5.21 -6.72
C TYR A 360 -12.63 4.07 -6.47
N ILE A 361 -11.68 4.28 -5.55
CA ILE A 361 -10.58 3.36 -5.28
C ILE A 361 -10.70 2.73 -3.90
N ASP A 362 -10.03 1.61 -3.68
CA ASP A 362 -9.95 0.94 -2.38
C ASP A 362 -11.29 0.44 -1.80
N HIS A 363 -12.09 -0.18 -2.65
CA HIS A 363 -13.37 -0.78 -2.23
C HIS A 363 -13.17 -1.81 -1.12
N ARG A 364 -14.06 -1.80 -0.14
CA ARG A 364 -14.22 -2.91 0.81
C ARG A 364 -15.33 -3.81 0.32
N GLN A 365 -15.00 -5.05 0.07
CA GLN A 365 -15.89 -5.96 -0.60
C GLN A 365 -16.71 -6.83 0.30
N GLY A 366 -17.89 -7.22 -0.26
CA GLY A 366 -18.69 -8.38 0.16
C GLY A 366 -19.39 -8.27 1.51
N LYS A 367 -18.99 -7.29 2.34
CA LYS A 367 -19.52 -7.15 3.71
C LYS A 367 -20.51 -6.01 3.90
N VAL A 368 -20.62 -5.10 2.92
CA VAL A 368 -21.49 -3.92 3.01
C VAL A 368 -22.41 -3.91 1.82
N ASN A 369 -23.71 -4.05 2.08
CA ASN A 369 -24.75 -4.04 1.05
C ASN A 369 -25.72 -2.86 1.24
N ASP A 370 -25.45 -1.97 2.21
CA ASP A 370 -26.31 -0.87 2.55
C ASP A 370 -25.78 0.44 1.95
N VAL A 371 -26.54 1.01 1.03
CA VAL A 371 -26.21 2.30 0.39
C VAL A 371 -26.08 3.43 1.41
N PHE A 372 -26.85 3.40 2.50
CA PHE A 372 -26.74 4.39 3.57
C PHE A 372 -25.41 4.33 4.31
N TYR A 373 -24.78 3.16 4.37
CA TYR A 373 -23.44 3.08 4.93
C TYR A 373 -22.45 3.95 4.15
N ASP A 374 -22.48 3.88 2.83
CA ASP A 374 -21.64 4.71 1.98
C ASP A 374 -21.98 6.20 2.08
N VAL A 375 -23.28 6.54 2.17
CA VAL A 375 -23.72 7.94 2.38
C VAL A 375 -23.16 8.47 3.70
N CYS A 376 -23.27 7.71 4.79
CA CYS A 376 -22.74 8.09 6.10
C CYS A 376 -21.20 8.17 6.10
N LYS A 377 -20.53 7.21 5.43
CA LYS A 377 -19.08 7.20 5.30
C LYS A 377 -18.58 8.42 4.55
N PHE A 378 -19.22 8.76 3.45
CA PHE A 378 -18.87 9.95 2.67
C PHE A 378 -19.05 11.22 3.51
N TYR A 379 -20.21 11.40 4.16
CA TYR A 379 -20.47 12.55 4.99
C TYR A 379 -19.53 12.64 6.20
N GLN A 380 -19.21 11.51 6.85
CA GLN A 380 -18.20 11.42 7.90
C GLN A 380 -16.84 11.96 7.41
N SER A 381 -16.42 11.55 6.21
CA SER A 381 -15.12 11.93 5.66
C SER A 381 -15.04 13.41 5.22
N LEU A 382 -16.17 14.10 5.05
CA LEU A 382 -16.17 15.55 4.85
C LEU A 382 -15.79 16.32 6.13
N HIS A 383 -15.93 15.70 7.30
CA HIS A 383 -15.50 16.29 8.57
C HIS A 383 -14.04 15.94 8.90
N VAL A 384 -13.68 14.65 8.75
CA VAL A 384 -12.34 14.13 9.08
C VAL A 384 -11.80 13.32 7.90
N HIS A 385 -10.70 13.78 7.33
CA HIS A 385 -10.01 13.19 6.18
C HIS A 385 -8.49 13.36 6.34
N SER A 386 -7.70 12.78 5.46
CA SER A 386 -6.24 12.78 5.55
C SER A 386 -5.61 14.18 5.73
N ASN A 387 -6.15 15.20 5.05
CA ASN A 387 -5.58 16.56 5.07
C ASN A 387 -5.81 17.31 6.39
N ASN A 388 -6.82 16.94 7.20
CA ASN A 388 -7.13 17.64 8.45
C ASN A 388 -6.92 16.80 9.72
N LEU A 389 -6.62 15.50 9.57
CA LEU A 389 -6.43 14.57 10.69
C LEU A 389 -5.34 15.04 11.68
N ALA A 390 -4.23 15.55 11.19
CA ALA A 390 -3.14 16.05 12.04
C ALA A 390 -3.57 17.24 12.92
N ASN A 391 -4.45 18.10 12.43
CA ASN A 391 -4.99 19.20 13.20
C ASN A 391 -5.97 18.71 14.28
N LEU A 392 -6.79 17.71 13.95
CA LEU A 392 -7.66 17.03 14.92
C LEU A 392 -6.84 16.43 16.07
N VAL A 393 -5.77 15.68 15.74
CA VAL A 393 -4.86 15.09 16.75
C VAL A 393 -4.23 16.16 17.62
N ALA A 394 -3.85 17.29 17.06
CA ALA A 394 -3.27 18.42 17.79
C ALA A 394 -4.29 19.24 18.60
N GLY A 395 -5.59 18.88 18.60
CA GLY A 395 -6.65 19.61 19.28
C GLY A 395 -6.88 21.03 18.72
N LYS A 396 -6.55 21.26 17.45
CA LYS A 396 -6.74 22.53 16.73
C LYS A 396 -8.05 22.52 15.94
N ASP A 397 -8.48 23.71 15.52
CA ASP A 397 -9.54 23.81 14.52
C ASP A 397 -9.08 23.08 13.25
N PHE A 398 -9.82 22.05 12.84
CA PHE A 398 -9.45 21.20 11.74
C PHE A 398 -10.44 21.29 10.56
N ILE A 399 -11.62 21.83 10.75
CA ILE A 399 -12.58 22.13 9.69
C ILE A 399 -12.19 23.46 9.02
N THR A 400 -11.65 23.37 7.83
CA THR A 400 -11.32 24.57 7.06
C THR A 400 -12.58 25.26 6.49
N ARG A 401 -12.42 26.46 5.92
CA ARG A 401 -13.51 27.14 5.22
C ARG A 401 -14.04 26.30 4.03
N ASP A 402 -13.14 25.63 3.33
CA ASP A 402 -13.48 24.79 2.18
C ASP A 402 -14.17 23.51 2.62
N ASP A 403 -13.79 22.90 3.75
CA ASP A 403 -14.49 21.78 4.36
C ASP A 403 -15.91 22.18 4.77
N ALA A 404 -16.07 23.32 5.41
CA ALA A 404 -17.39 23.84 5.77
C ALA A 404 -18.29 24.03 4.53
N ALA A 405 -17.74 24.56 3.44
CA ALA A 405 -18.49 24.71 2.18
C ALA A 405 -18.93 23.35 1.60
N ARG A 406 -18.06 22.33 1.62
CA ARG A 406 -18.43 20.97 1.19
C ARG A 406 -19.54 20.36 2.04
N LEU A 407 -19.46 20.54 3.35
CA LEU A 407 -20.49 20.10 4.31
C LEU A 407 -21.84 20.75 4.02
N GLU A 408 -21.87 22.06 3.77
CA GLU A 408 -23.09 22.79 3.42
C GLU A 408 -23.69 22.28 2.09
N LEU A 409 -22.88 22.12 1.06
CA LEU A 409 -23.31 21.56 -0.25
C LEU A 409 -23.91 20.16 -0.11
N PHE A 410 -23.31 19.30 0.73
CA PHE A 410 -23.88 17.99 1.00
C PHE A 410 -25.21 18.07 1.75
N ARG A 411 -25.28 18.91 2.81
CA ARG A 411 -26.50 19.13 3.63
C ARG A 411 -27.66 19.71 2.80
N ASP A 412 -27.35 20.43 1.74
CA ASP A 412 -28.36 20.93 0.79
C ASP A 412 -28.93 19.85 -0.12
N SER A 413 -28.33 18.67 -0.18
CA SER A 413 -28.79 17.57 -1.03
C SER A 413 -30.11 16.96 -0.53
N ASP A 414 -30.93 16.46 -1.47
CA ASP A 414 -32.16 15.73 -1.15
C ASP A 414 -31.88 14.46 -0.33
N VAL A 415 -30.75 13.80 -0.59
CA VAL A 415 -30.32 12.61 0.15
C VAL A 415 -30.16 12.92 1.63
N TYR A 416 -29.49 14.01 1.96
CA TYR A 416 -29.33 14.45 3.36
C TYR A 416 -30.66 14.96 3.94
N LYS A 417 -31.35 15.87 3.27
CA LYS A 417 -32.60 16.49 3.78
C LYS A 417 -33.68 15.46 4.11
N ASN A 418 -33.82 14.46 3.27
CA ASN A 418 -34.83 13.41 3.45
C ASN A 418 -34.42 12.32 4.48
N ASN A 419 -33.13 12.22 4.85
CA ASN A 419 -32.62 11.17 5.71
C ASN A 419 -31.72 11.69 6.82
N LYS A 420 -31.85 12.98 7.18
CA LYS A 420 -30.97 13.69 8.10
C LYS A 420 -30.72 12.90 9.39
N HIS A 421 -31.79 12.50 10.08
CA HIS A 421 -31.69 11.78 11.35
C HIS A 421 -30.88 10.49 11.24
N LYS A 422 -31.17 9.66 10.24
CA LYS A 422 -30.46 8.42 9.98
C LYS A 422 -28.97 8.65 9.66
N ILE A 423 -28.68 9.66 8.84
CA ILE A 423 -27.31 9.98 8.44
C ILE A 423 -26.50 10.46 9.65
N GLU A 424 -27.07 11.36 10.46
CA GLU A 424 -26.39 11.88 11.65
C GLU A 424 -26.10 10.77 12.67
N LEU A 425 -27.05 9.88 12.96
CA LEU A 425 -26.84 8.72 13.83
C LEU A 425 -25.74 7.81 13.24
N GLY A 426 -25.82 7.50 11.95
CA GLY A 426 -24.83 6.66 11.26
C GLY A 426 -23.41 7.23 11.33
N VAL A 427 -23.26 8.54 11.15
CA VAL A 427 -21.96 9.23 11.27
C VAL A 427 -21.40 9.14 12.68
N GLY A 428 -22.24 9.33 13.71
CA GLY A 428 -21.81 9.15 15.10
C GLY A 428 -21.33 7.73 15.39
N CYS A 429 -22.06 6.72 14.92
CA CYS A 429 -21.65 5.32 15.02
C CYS A 429 -20.33 5.04 14.28
N LEU A 430 -20.13 5.63 13.10
CA LEU A 430 -18.89 5.44 12.34
C LEU A 430 -17.67 6.05 13.05
N TRP A 431 -17.79 7.22 13.67
CA TRP A 431 -16.71 7.79 14.48
C TRP A 431 -16.42 6.94 15.71
N LEU A 432 -17.45 6.47 16.41
CA LEU A 432 -17.28 5.54 17.52
C LEU A 432 -16.57 4.25 17.08
N CYS A 433 -16.92 3.73 15.90
CA CYS A 433 -16.27 2.56 15.33
C CYS A 433 -14.80 2.80 14.96
N MET A 434 -14.38 4.03 14.67
CA MET A 434 -12.99 4.36 14.36
C MET A 434 -12.13 4.56 15.61
N ALA A 435 -12.73 5.05 16.71
CA ALA A 435 -11.99 5.44 17.90
C ALA A 435 -11.01 4.35 18.42
N PRO A 436 -11.39 3.09 18.65
CA PRO A 436 -10.48 2.09 19.22
C PRO A 436 -9.45 1.51 18.23
N LEU A 437 -9.44 1.94 16.98
CA LEU A 437 -8.59 1.35 15.93
C LEU A 437 -7.23 2.03 15.76
N ASN A 438 -7.00 3.15 16.43
CA ASN A 438 -5.77 3.90 16.26
C ASN A 438 -4.74 3.49 17.32
N VAL A 439 -3.48 3.61 16.96
CA VAL A 439 -2.36 3.42 17.91
C VAL A 439 -2.22 4.62 18.83
N ASP A 440 -2.62 5.82 18.37
CA ASP A 440 -2.54 7.06 19.11
C ASP A 440 -3.72 7.18 20.09
N SER A 441 -3.44 7.14 21.38
CA SER A 441 -4.45 7.22 22.45
C SER A 441 -5.15 8.60 22.50
N GLN A 442 -4.48 9.68 22.09
CA GLN A 442 -5.07 11.02 22.03
C GLN A 442 -6.11 11.09 20.90
N LEU A 443 -5.80 10.52 19.74
CA LEU A 443 -6.74 10.42 18.62
C LEU A 443 -7.96 9.57 19.00
N ASN A 444 -7.74 8.43 19.69
CA ASN A 444 -8.83 7.59 20.19
C ASN A 444 -9.78 8.38 21.08
N HIS A 445 -9.23 9.14 22.03
CA HIS A 445 -10.02 9.97 22.95
C HIS A 445 -10.81 11.06 22.21
N GLN A 446 -10.19 11.74 21.25
CA GLN A 446 -10.85 12.81 20.51
C GLN A 446 -11.99 12.28 19.62
N LEU A 447 -11.75 11.19 18.90
CA LEU A 447 -12.77 10.55 18.06
C LEU A 447 -13.93 10.02 18.91
N PHE A 448 -13.64 9.42 20.07
CA PHE A 448 -14.66 8.97 21.01
C PHE A 448 -15.51 10.13 21.52
N THR A 449 -14.87 11.19 22.02
CA THR A 449 -15.57 12.38 22.53
C THR A 449 -16.46 13.02 21.45
N TRP A 450 -15.95 13.08 20.22
CA TRP A 450 -16.72 13.58 19.09
C TRP A 450 -17.91 12.68 18.76
N ALA A 451 -17.72 11.37 18.77
CA ALA A 451 -18.79 10.41 18.56
C ALA A 451 -19.89 10.56 19.61
N MET A 452 -19.52 10.60 20.91
CA MET A 452 -20.45 10.75 22.00
C MET A 452 -21.21 12.08 21.95
N LYS A 453 -20.50 13.19 21.67
CA LYS A 453 -21.12 14.49 21.47
C LYS A 453 -22.16 14.45 20.34
N HIS A 454 -21.78 13.90 19.20
CA HIS A 454 -22.64 13.82 18.04
C HIS A 454 -23.87 12.94 18.29
N LEU A 455 -23.68 11.76 18.86
CA LEU A 455 -24.78 10.85 19.21
C LEU A 455 -25.70 11.46 20.26
N TYR A 456 -25.16 12.11 21.30
CA TYR A 456 -25.95 12.76 22.33
C TYR A 456 -26.95 13.78 21.75
N TYR A 457 -26.49 14.63 20.83
CA TYR A 457 -27.35 15.63 20.20
C TYR A 457 -28.35 15.06 19.18
N HIS A 458 -28.11 13.87 18.64
CA HIS A 458 -28.94 13.29 17.58
C HIS A 458 -29.75 12.07 18.00
N SER A 459 -29.48 11.43 19.16
CA SER A 459 -30.27 10.30 19.66
C SER A 459 -31.49 10.74 20.48
N ALA A 460 -31.47 11.95 21.08
CA ALA A 460 -32.49 12.43 22.00
C ALA A 460 -33.69 13.10 21.34
N ASN A 461 -33.79 13.08 20.00
CA ASN A 461 -34.90 13.64 19.24
C ASN A 461 -35.52 12.53 18.37
#